data_805ab2a44ca86655c17dc4cb4c5cd4db
#
_entry.id   805ab2a44ca86655c17dc4cb4c5cd4db
#
_cell.length_a   1.000
_cell.length_b   1.000
_cell.length_c   1.000
_cell.angle_alpha   90.00
_cell.angle_beta   90.00
_cell.angle_gamma   90.00
#
_symmetry.space_group_name_H-M   'P 1'
#
loop_
_entity.id
_entity.type
_entity.pdbx_description
1 polymer ?
#
loop_
_entity_poly.entity_id
_entity_poly.type
_entity_poly.pdbx_seq_one_letter_code
_entity_poly.pdbx_strand_id
1 'polypeptide(L)'
;MKQIVCRLVSLFVLVFPLAFVHAENGARVVKYSQNDIIPIQAKVRFSTLIVLPADEEILDFTTGDKDFWIINGTHNLCYLHPAQSGIRSNLNLVTASGHVYSFLLNEISKEPDSEPDLKVFVMPNDESSVAGSAAPARYVRASELEAYKSEVTGLRNQLSQELQKAQEQTSSRCGSRVARGSGIAQRVPGGTPSSLLSR
;
A
#
# COMPACT_ATOMS: atom_id res chain seq x y z
N MET A 1 -44.46 -37.45 52.68
CA MET A 1 -44.14 -37.70 51.27
C MET A 1 -44.25 -36.46 50.38
N LYS A 2 -45.30 -35.65 50.46
CA LYS A 2 -45.45 -34.41 49.63
C LYS A 2 -44.34 -33.35 49.78
N GLN A 3 -43.80 -33.16 51.00
CA GLN A 3 -42.74 -32.20 51.23
C GLN A 3 -41.36 -32.63 50.70
N ILE A 4 -41.09 -33.92 50.62
CA ILE A 4 -39.82 -34.46 50.07
C ILE A 4 -39.78 -34.30 48.57
N VAL A 5 -40.92 -34.58 47.91
CA VAL A 5 -41.05 -34.38 46.45
C VAL A 5 -40.89 -32.94 46.03
N CYS A 6 -41.43 -31.98 46.82
CA CYS A 6 -41.32 -30.58 46.52
C CYS A 6 -39.86 -30.05 46.67
N ARG A 7 -39.08 -30.59 47.62
CA ARG A 7 -37.66 -30.26 47.81
C ARG A 7 -36.76 -30.83 46.74
N LEU A 8 -37.07 -32.03 46.25
CA LEU A 8 -36.34 -32.66 45.13
C LEU A 8 -36.58 -31.96 43.79
N VAL A 9 -37.81 -31.50 43.53
CA VAL A 9 -38.11 -30.67 42.34
C VAL A 9 -37.45 -29.31 42.39
N SER A 10 -37.39 -28.68 43.59
CA SER A 10 -36.67 -27.38 43.75
C SER A 10 -35.17 -27.50 43.56
N LEU A 11 -34.55 -28.63 43.92
CA LEU A 11 -33.12 -28.88 43.74
C LEU A 11 -32.76 -29.16 42.29
N PHE A 12 -33.68 -29.76 41.50
CA PHE A 12 -33.46 -30.07 40.08
C PHE A 12 -33.50 -28.80 39.20
N VAL A 13 -34.25 -27.78 39.56
CA VAL A 13 -34.31 -26.48 38.84
C VAL A 13 -33.03 -25.66 39.04
N LEU A 14 -32.26 -25.91 40.10
CA LEU A 14 -31.05 -25.10 40.42
C LEU A 14 -29.77 -25.59 39.68
N VAL A 15 -29.84 -26.76 39.00
CA VAL A 15 -28.71 -27.38 38.28
C VAL A 15 -28.89 -27.31 36.78
N PHE A 16 -29.73 -26.40 36.26
CA PHE A 16 -29.77 -26.16 34.83
C PHE A 16 -28.47 -25.43 34.47
N PRO A 17 -27.51 -26.05 33.75
CA PRO A 17 -26.33 -25.33 33.32
C PRO A 17 -26.81 -24.20 32.42
N LEU A 18 -26.50 -22.97 32.79
CA LEU A 18 -26.52 -21.86 31.84
C LEU A 18 -25.54 -22.26 30.73
N ALA A 19 -26.07 -22.86 29.66
CA ALA A 19 -25.36 -22.97 28.41
C ALA A 19 -25.05 -21.52 27.97
N PHE A 20 -23.84 -21.06 28.25
CA PHE A 20 -23.33 -19.86 27.60
C PHE A 20 -23.35 -20.13 26.12
N VAL A 21 -24.34 -19.60 25.42
CA VAL A 21 -24.32 -19.48 23.99
C VAL A 21 -23.17 -18.54 23.69
N HIS A 22 -22.00 -19.09 23.38
CA HIS A 22 -20.93 -18.33 22.74
C HIS A 22 -21.48 -17.98 21.37
N ALA A 23 -21.89 -16.74 21.19
CA ALA A 23 -22.06 -16.18 19.87
C ALA A 23 -20.65 -16.12 19.27
N GLU A 24 -20.25 -17.13 18.51
CA GLU A 24 -19.06 -17.06 17.69
C GLU A 24 -19.30 -15.99 16.63
N ASN A 25 -18.80 -14.79 16.94
CA ASN A 25 -18.66 -13.76 15.94
C ASN A 25 -17.60 -14.28 14.96
N GLY A 26 -17.95 -14.57 13.72
CA GLY A 26 -17.03 -15.06 12.69
C GLY A 26 -15.91 -14.03 12.33
N ALA A 27 -15.57 -13.20 13.29
CA ALA A 27 -14.51 -12.20 13.22
C ALA A 27 -13.47 -12.48 14.32
N ARG A 28 -12.20 -12.57 13.95
CA ARG A 28 -11.10 -12.76 14.88
C ARG A 28 -9.95 -11.80 14.63
N VAL A 29 -9.17 -11.54 15.67
CA VAL A 29 -7.95 -10.73 15.60
C VAL A 29 -6.74 -11.66 15.75
N VAL A 30 -5.77 -11.52 14.85
CA VAL A 30 -4.53 -12.28 14.86
C VAL A 30 -3.35 -11.33 14.97
N LYS A 31 -2.48 -11.58 15.95
CA LYS A 31 -1.18 -10.91 16.01
C LYS A 31 -0.24 -11.57 14.99
N TYR A 32 0.51 -10.75 14.27
CA TYR A 32 1.40 -11.19 13.19
C TYR A 32 2.84 -10.73 13.42
N SER A 33 3.75 -11.65 13.27
CA SER A 33 5.20 -11.40 13.14
C SER A 33 5.66 -11.83 11.75
N GLN A 34 6.73 -11.27 11.24
CA GLN A 34 7.20 -11.48 9.86
C GLN A 34 7.44 -12.95 9.47
N ASN A 35 7.67 -13.82 10.45
CA ASN A 35 7.91 -15.25 10.22
C ASN A 35 6.65 -16.13 10.44
N ASP A 36 5.51 -15.52 10.73
CA ASP A 36 4.30 -16.26 11.03
C ASP A 36 3.54 -16.65 9.75
N ILE A 37 2.87 -17.79 9.82
CA ILE A 37 1.91 -18.23 8.80
C ILE A 37 0.55 -18.34 9.48
N ILE A 38 -0.39 -17.51 9.06
CA ILE A 38 -1.73 -17.42 9.65
C ILE A 38 -2.65 -18.45 8.99
N PRO A 39 -3.21 -19.42 9.72
CA PRO A 39 -4.21 -20.32 9.18
C PRO A 39 -5.55 -19.59 8.98
N ILE A 40 -6.17 -19.77 7.82
CA ILE A 40 -7.50 -19.29 7.46
C ILE A 40 -8.42 -20.47 7.20
N GLN A 41 -9.58 -20.46 7.84
CA GLN A 41 -10.64 -21.45 7.64
C GLN A 41 -11.72 -20.82 6.76
N ALA A 42 -11.85 -21.33 5.55
CA ALA A 42 -12.84 -20.85 4.58
C ALA A 42 -13.82 -21.95 4.22
N LYS A 43 -15.03 -21.55 3.86
CA LYS A 43 -16.11 -22.49 3.50
C LYS A 43 -16.69 -22.11 2.14
N VAL A 44 -17.04 -23.08 1.32
CA VAL A 44 -17.75 -22.84 0.05
C VAL A 44 -19.02 -22.02 0.31
N ARG A 45 -19.32 -21.05 -0.53
CA ARG A 45 -20.42 -20.07 -0.42
C ARG A 45 -20.20 -18.97 0.62
N PHE A 46 -19.09 -18.98 1.34
CA PHE A 46 -18.71 -17.88 2.24
C PHE A 46 -17.48 -17.16 1.69
N SER A 47 -17.43 -15.88 1.93
CA SER A 47 -16.24 -15.06 1.65
C SER A 47 -15.57 -14.68 2.96
N THR A 48 -14.27 -14.87 3.04
CA THR A 48 -13.44 -14.41 4.14
C THR A 48 -12.82 -13.08 3.79
N LEU A 49 -12.93 -12.11 4.67
CA LEU A 49 -12.26 -10.82 4.56
C LEU A 49 -11.05 -10.79 5.49
N ILE A 50 -9.85 -10.63 4.93
CA ILE A 50 -8.63 -10.33 5.66
C ILE A 50 -8.43 -8.82 5.66
N VAL A 51 -8.24 -8.23 6.85
CA VAL A 51 -8.01 -6.80 7.05
C VAL A 51 -6.59 -6.64 7.59
N LEU A 52 -5.69 -6.09 6.78
CA LEU A 52 -4.35 -5.71 7.18
C LEU A 52 -4.37 -4.38 7.96
N PRO A 53 -3.29 -3.98 8.64
CA PRO A 53 -3.16 -2.66 9.26
C PRO A 53 -3.51 -1.53 8.28
N ALA A 54 -4.06 -0.43 8.78
CA ALA A 54 -4.59 0.64 7.93
C ALA A 54 -3.51 1.39 7.11
N ASP A 55 -2.27 1.31 7.53
CA ASP A 55 -1.08 1.87 6.87
C ASP A 55 -0.46 0.94 5.81
N GLU A 56 -1.02 -0.28 5.66
CA GLU A 56 -0.60 -1.24 4.66
C GLU A 56 -1.41 -1.12 3.37
N GLU A 57 -0.71 -1.20 2.24
CA GLU A 57 -1.34 -1.26 0.91
C GLU A 57 -0.88 -2.52 0.18
N ILE A 58 -1.82 -3.38 -0.19
CA ILE A 58 -1.55 -4.61 -0.94
C ILE A 58 -1.17 -4.24 -2.38
N LEU A 59 0.07 -4.52 -2.77
CA LEU A 59 0.56 -4.32 -4.13
C LEU A 59 0.33 -5.54 -5.01
N ASP A 60 0.56 -6.73 -4.44
CA ASP A 60 0.48 -7.98 -5.17
C ASP A 60 0.12 -9.13 -4.24
N PHE A 61 -0.38 -10.21 -4.81
CA PHE A 61 -0.64 -11.44 -4.09
C PHE A 61 -0.35 -12.67 -4.95
N THR A 62 0.08 -13.74 -4.29
CA THR A 62 0.29 -15.03 -4.93
C THR A 62 -0.39 -16.14 -4.13
N THR A 63 -1.00 -17.09 -4.84
CA THR A 63 -1.55 -18.31 -4.28
C THR A 63 -1.06 -19.52 -5.07
N GLY A 64 -0.93 -20.66 -4.41
CA GLY A 64 -0.49 -21.90 -5.06
C GLY A 64 -1.55 -22.50 -5.99
N ASP A 65 -2.82 -22.20 -5.78
CA ASP A 65 -3.94 -22.77 -6.53
C ASP A 65 -4.92 -21.67 -6.95
N LYS A 66 -4.63 -21.05 -8.09
CA LYS A 66 -5.38 -19.89 -8.63
C LYS A 66 -6.76 -20.28 -9.17
N ASP A 67 -6.95 -21.52 -9.57
CA ASP A 67 -8.18 -21.95 -10.24
C ASP A 67 -9.30 -22.21 -9.23
N PHE A 68 -8.93 -22.56 -8.00
CA PHE A 68 -9.88 -22.95 -6.95
C PHE A 68 -9.97 -21.97 -5.79
N TRP A 69 -9.05 -21.02 -5.68
CA TRP A 69 -9.08 -19.93 -4.71
C TRP A 69 -9.26 -18.59 -5.40
N ILE A 70 -10.45 -18.02 -5.28
CA ILE A 70 -10.77 -16.72 -5.85
C ILE A 70 -10.38 -15.64 -4.83
N ILE A 71 -9.39 -14.82 -5.20
CA ILE A 71 -8.77 -13.84 -4.33
C ILE A 71 -8.82 -12.47 -4.99
N ASN A 72 -9.14 -11.45 -4.22
CA ASN A 72 -9.12 -10.06 -4.64
C ASN A 72 -8.55 -9.18 -3.53
N GLY A 73 -7.53 -8.38 -3.85
CA GLY A 73 -6.89 -7.43 -2.94
C GLY A 73 -7.16 -5.98 -3.36
N THR A 74 -7.50 -5.12 -2.40
CA THR A 74 -7.65 -3.69 -2.61
C THR A 74 -7.28 -2.93 -1.35
N HIS A 75 -6.37 -1.95 -1.45
CA HIS A 75 -5.81 -1.24 -0.31
C HIS A 75 -5.29 -2.21 0.76
N ASN A 76 -5.83 -2.17 1.97
CA ASN A 76 -5.48 -3.07 3.07
C ASN A 76 -6.47 -4.24 3.23
N LEU A 77 -7.35 -4.48 2.27
CA LEU A 77 -8.39 -5.50 2.32
C LEU A 77 -8.10 -6.61 1.30
N CYS A 78 -8.20 -7.86 1.74
CA CYS A 78 -8.13 -9.03 0.87
C CYS A 78 -9.37 -9.91 1.07
N TYR A 79 -10.11 -10.12 -0.01
CA TYR A 79 -11.27 -11.00 -0.06
C TYR A 79 -10.85 -12.34 -0.67
N LEU A 80 -11.22 -13.41 -0.05
CA LEU A 80 -10.99 -14.75 -0.58
C LEU A 80 -12.19 -15.67 -0.36
N HIS A 81 -12.41 -16.58 -1.30
CA HIS A 81 -13.36 -17.66 -1.14
C HIS A 81 -12.94 -18.89 -1.96
N PRO A 82 -13.20 -20.11 -1.46
CA PRO A 82 -12.92 -21.33 -2.18
C PRO A 82 -14.03 -21.61 -3.21
N ALA A 83 -13.64 -22.02 -4.41
CA ALA A 83 -14.57 -22.45 -5.46
C ALA A 83 -14.97 -23.93 -5.31
N GLN A 84 -14.20 -24.72 -4.59
CA GLN A 84 -14.39 -26.16 -4.43
C GLN A 84 -14.14 -26.59 -2.98
N SER A 85 -14.80 -27.68 -2.54
CA SER A 85 -14.63 -28.23 -1.21
C SER A 85 -13.40 -29.15 -1.10
N GLY A 86 -12.76 -29.16 0.08
CA GLY A 86 -11.65 -30.05 0.43
C GLY A 86 -10.31 -29.65 -0.17
N ILE A 87 -10.14 -28.40 -0.53
CA ILE A 87 -8.89 -27.83 -1.06
C ILE A 87 -8.07 -27.13 0.02
N ARG A 88 -6.75 -27.13 -0.16
CA ARG A 88 -5.80 -26.38 0.65
C ARG A 88 -4.82 -25.65 -0.25
N SER A 89 -4.42 -24.47 0.14
CA SER A 89 -3.39 -23.71 -0.56
C SER A 89 -2.71 -22.72 0.40
N ASN A 90 -1.82 -21.92 -0.12
CA ASN A 90 -1.24 -20.77 0.59
C ASN A 90 -1.61 -19.47 -0.13
N LEU A 91 -1.54 -18.38 0.61
CA LEU A 91 -1.67 -17.03 0.08
C LEU A 91 -0.56 -16.17 0.68
N ASN A 92 0.17 -15.44 -0.16
CA ASN A 92 1.12 -14.43 0.27
C ASN A 92 0.66 -13.07 -0.27
N LEU A 93 0.56 -12.09 0.60
CA LEU A 93 0.25 -10.69 0.27
C LEU A 93 1.54 -9.88 0.42
N VAL A 94 1.90 -9.14 -0.61
CA VAL A 94 3.05 -8.22 -0.60
C VAL A 94 2.52 -6.80 -0.52
N THR A 95 3.02 -6.01 0.44
CA THR A 95 2.54 -4.65 0.67
C THR A 95 3.56 -3.58 0.27
N ALA A 96 3.09 -2.34 0.12
CA ALA A 96 3.92 -1.18 -0.23
C ALA A 96 4.99 -0.87 0.84
N SER A 97 4.71 -1.18 2.11
CA SER A 97 5.67 -1.06 3.20
C SER A 97 6.78 -2.12 3.17
N GLY A 98 6.66 -3.11 2.29
CA GLY A 98 7.64 -4.19 2.12
C GLY A 98 7.39 -5.41 3.02
N HIS A 99 6.27 -5.44 3.72
CA HIS A 99 5.89 -6.62 4.49
C HIS A 99 5.28 -7.70 3.59
N VAL A 100 5.52 -8.96 3.96
CA VAL A 100 4.90 -10.12 3.31
C VAL A 100 4.08 -10.86 4.36
N TYR A 101 2.76 -10.86 4.17
CA TYR A 101 1.83 -11.57 5.02
C TYR A 101 1.52 -12.93 4.42
N SER A 102 1.80 -14.02 5.16
CA SER A 102 1.62 -15.39 4.70
C SER A 102 0.45 -16.06 5.38
N PHE A 103 -0.39 -16.72 4.60
CA PHE A 103 -1.58 -17.42 5.07
C PHE A 103 -1.60 -18.85 4.55
N LEU A 104 -2.11 -19.77 5.39
CA LEU A 104 -2.43 -21.13 5.01
C LEU A 104 -3.95 -21.24 4.85
N LEU A 105 -4.42 -21.46 3.65
CA LEU A 105 -5.84 -21.54 3.32
C LEU A 105 -6.35 -22.98 3.47
N ASN A 106 -7.32 -23.19 4.33
CA ASN A 106 -7.96 -24.48 4.53
C ASN A 106 -9.46 -24.35 4.22
N GLU A 107 -9.95 -25.17 3.32
CA GLU A 107 -11.38 -25.29 3.06
C GLU A 107 -11.99 -26.35 3.98
N ILE A 108 -13.05 -26.00 4.73
CA ILE A 108 -13.63 -26.77 5.82
C ILE A 108 -15.09 -27.16 5.60
N SER A 109 -15.63 -27.12 4.38
CA SER A 109 -17.07 -27.47 4.14
C SER A 109 -17.44 -28.90 4.50
N LYS A 110 -16.46 -29.80 4.59
CA LYS A 110 -16.66 -31.19 5.01
C LYS A 110 -16.75 -31.34 6.53
N GLU A 111 -16.46 -30.30 7.28
CA GLU A 111 -16.51 -30.28 8.74
C GLU A 111 -17.79 -29.52 9.16
N PRO A 112 -18.91 -30.26 9.50
CA PRO A 112 -20.20 -29.62 9.68
C PRO A 112 -20.22 -28.64 10.88
N ASP A 113 -19.47 -28.95 11.93
CA ASP A 113 -19.44 -28.17 13.18
C ASP A 113 -18.38 -27.05 13.18
N SER A 114 -17.58 -26.92 12.10
CA SER A 114 -16.56 -25.89 12.00
C SER A 114 -17.11 -24.63 11.38
N GLU A 115 -16.85 -23.48 12.02
CA GLU A 115 -17.25 -22.15 11.52
C GLU A 115 -16.15 -21.53 10.64
N PRO A 116 -16.52 -20.91 9.51
CA PRO A 116 -15.53 -20.22 8.67
C PRO A 116 -15.10 -18.89 9.27
N ASP A 117 -13.88 -18.50 9.01
CA ASP A 117 -13.41 -17.14 9.25
C ASP A 117 -14.15 -16.17 8.31
N LEU A 118 -15.08 -15.38 8.82
CA LEU A 118 -15.77 -14.37 8.01
C LEU A 118 -14.93 -13.09 7.90
N LYS A 119 -14.23 -12.74 8.99
CA LYS A 119 -13.36 -11.57 9.02
C LYS A 119 -12.15 -11.82 9.93
N VAL A 120 -10.96 -11.55 9.40
CA VAL A 120 -9.69 -11.70 10.14
C VAL A 120 -8.96 -10.37 10.14
N PHE A 121 -8.81 -9.78 11.32
CA PHE A 121 -7.98 -8.60 11.52
C PHE A 121 -6.55 -9.03 11.82
N VAL A 122 -5.61 -8.60 10.99
CA VAL A 122 -4.19 -8.83 11.21
C VAL A 122 -3.60 -7.59 11.88
N MET A 123 -3.02 -7.77 13.05
CA MET A 123 -2.42 -6.70 13.84
C MET A 123 -0.93 -6.97 14.01
N PRO A 124 -0.06 -5.94 13.94
CA PRO A 124 1.36 -6.12 14.23
C PRO A 124 1.57 -6.67 15.63
N ASN A 125 2.56 -7.54 15.79
CA ASN A 125 3.01 -7.91 17.12
C ASN A 125 4.05 -6.87 17.59
N ASP A 126 3.69 -6.06 18.59
CA ASP A 126 4.51 -4.94 19.09
C ASP A 126 5.90 -5.40 19.60
N GLU A 127 6.07 -6.66 19.93
CA GLU A 127 7.36 -7.21 20.35
C GLU A 127 8.40 -7.29 19.21
N SER A 128 7.96 -7.29 17.95
CA SER A 128 8.84 -7.37 16.79
C SER A 128 9.50 -6.04 16.41
N SER A 129 9.02 -4.92 16.93
CA SER A 129 9.53 -3.58 16.63
C SER A 129 10.89 -3.26 17.30
N VAL A 130 11.34 -4.08 18.25
CA VAL A 130 12.56 -3.83 19.04
C VAL A 130 13.80 -4.54 18.50
N ALA A 131 13.65 -5.54 17.65
CA ALA A 131 14.78 -6.26 17.07
C ALA A 131 15.19 -5.60 15.75
N GLY A 132 16.14 -4.68 15.80
CA GLY A 132 17.00 -4.09 14.76
C GLY A 132 16.88 -4.57 13.30
N SER A 133 15.70 -4.77 12.80
CA SER A 133 15.45 -5.03 11.39
C SER A 133 15.62 -3.73 10.62
N ALA A 134 16.52 -3.71 9.65
CA ALA A 134 16.56 -2.63 8.66
C ALA A 134 15.13 -2.40 8.15
N ALA A 135 14.71 -1.13 8.07
CA ALA A 135 13.38 -0.80 7.58
C ALA A 135 13.11 -1.56 6.27
N PRO A 136 11.98 -2.27 6.16
CA PRO A 136 11.68 -3.04 4.96
C PRO A 136 11.71 -2.13 3.73
N ALA A 137 12.19 -2.66 2.61
CA ALA A 137 12.20 -1.92 1.36
C ALA A 137 10.75 -1.58 0.97
N ARG A 138 10.46 -0.30 0.75
CA ARG A 138 9.14 0.10 0.25
C ARG A 138 9.03 -0.26 -1.22
N TYR A 139 7.93 -0.88 -1.59
CA TYR A 139 7.62 -1.24 -2.95
C TYR A 139 6.54 -0.31 -3.51
N VAL A 140 6.57 -0.09 -4.80
CA VAL A 140 5.51 0.59 -5.56
C VAL A 140 5.13 -0.28 -6.75
N ARG A 141 3.89 -0.21 -7.18
CA ARG A 141 3.46 -0.94 -8.39
C ARG A 141 4.25 -0.46 -9.60
N ALA A 142 4.67 -1.37 -10.46
CA ALA A 142 5.41 -1.03 -11.67
C ALA A 142 4.66 -0.01 -12.55
N SER A 143 3.32 -0.11 -12.61
CA SER A 143 2.48 0.85 -13.33
C SER A 143 2.53 2.27 -12.76
N GLU A 144 2.58 2.41 -11.45
CA GLU A 144 2.71 3.71 -10.77
C GLU A 144 4.09 4.30 -10.99
N LEU A 145 5.14 3.46 -10.92
CA LEU A 145 6.50 3.89 -11.20
C LEU A 145 6.65 4.44 -12.63
N GLU A 146 6.04 3.80 -13.61
CA GLU A 146 6.05 4.30 -15.00
C GLU A 146 5.24 5.60 -15.15
N ALA A 147 4.12 5.75 -14.44
CA ALA A 147 3.37 6.99 -14.41
C ALA A 147 4.21 8.15 -13.83
N TYR A 148 4.86 7.95 -12.70
CA TYR A 148 5.77 8.95 -12.11
C TYR A 148 6.96 9.28 -13.02
N LYS A 149 7.56 8.29 -13.67
CA LYS A 149 8.65 8.52 -14.63
C LYS A 149 8.20 9.38 -15.81
N SER A 150 7.01 9.13 -16.34
CA SER A 150 6.45 9.90 -17.45
C SER A 150 6.17 11.34 -17.04
N GLU A 151 5.62 11.55 -15.85
CA GLU A 151 5.36 12.88 -15.28
C GLU A 151 6.66 13.67 -15.06
N VAL A 152 7.66 13.05 -14.41
CA VAL A 152 8.98 13.66 -14.19
C VAL A 152 9.65 14.04 -15.52
N THR A 153 9.53 13.19 -16.53
CA THR A 153 10.06 13.49 -17.86
C THR A 153 9.33 14.65 -18.52
N GLY A 154 8.01 14.72 -18.39
CA GLY A 154 7.19 15.84 -18.85
C GLY A 154 7.58 17.16 -18.21
N LEU A 155 7.69 17.21 -16.88
CA LEU A 155 8.09 18.39 -16.12
C LEU A 155 9.51 18.85 -16.49
N ARG A 156 10.46 17.91 -16.67
CA ARG A 156 11.83 18.22 -17.10
C ARG A 156 11.85 18.86 -18.50
N ASN A 157 11.04 18.36 -19.42
CA ASN A 157 10.94 18.94 -20.75
C ASN A 157 10.32 20.35 -20.73
N GLN A 158 9.29 20.57 -19.92
CA GLN A 158 8.71 21.90 -19.75
C GLN A 158 9.74 22.88 -19.16
N LEU A 159 10.46 22.49 -18.12
CA LEU A 159 11.51 23.32 -17.53
C LEU A 159 12.60 23.68 -18.54
N SER A 160 13.06 22.72 -19.36
CA SER A 160 14.08 22.99 -20.39
C SER A 160 13.58 23.97 -21.46
N GLN A 161 12.31 23.88 -21.86
CA GLN A 161 11.69 24.84 -22.80
C GLN A 161 11.60 26.25 -22.21
N GLU A 162 11.19 26.37 -20.94
CA GLU A 162 11.12 27.68 -20.26
C GLU A 162 12.51 28.32 -20.09
N LEU A 163 13.52 27.52 -19.75
CA LEU A 163 14.91 28.01 -19.69
C LEU A 163 15.41 28.50 -21.06
N GLN A 164 15.10 27.80 -22.12
CA GLN A 164 15.47 28.17 -23.48
C GLN A 164 14.81 29.48 -23.89
N LYS A 165 13.50 29.66 -23.64
CA LYS A 165 12.79 30.91 -23.89
C LYS A 165 13.37 32.07 -23.09
N ALA A 166 13.71 31.85 -21.83
CA ALA A 166 14.33 32.89 -20.98
C ALA A 166 15.72 33.31 -21.51
N GLN A 167 16.52 32.35 -22.01
CA GLN A 167 17.82 32.63 -22.65
C GLN A 167 17.67 33.43 -23.94
N GLU A 168 16.71 33.09 -24.81
CA GLU A 168 16.43 33.83 -26.03
C GLU A 168 15.97 35.25 -25.75
N GLN A 169 15.12 35.47 -24.74
CA GLN A 169 14.67 36.79 -24.32
C GLN A 169 15.81 37.63 -23.79
N THR A 170 16.74 37.07 -23.02
CA THR A 170 17.92 37.79 -22.52
C THR A 170 18.89 38.11 -23.63
N SER A 171 19.13 37.21 -24.56
CA SER A 171 20.02 37.47 -25.71
C SER A 171 19.46 38.55 -26.65
N SER A 172 18.15 38.53 -26.93
CA SER A 172 17.48 39.53 -27.75
C SER A 172 17.51 40.91 -27.10
N ARG A 173 17.35 41.03 -25.77
CA ARG A 173 17.48 42.28 -25.02
C ARG A 173 18.93 42.80 -25.03
N CYS A 174 19.92 41.93 -24.97
CA CYS A 174 21.33 42.32 -25.03
C CYS A 174 21.69 42.81 -26.43
N GLY A 175 21.26 42.11 -27.49
CA GLY A 175 21.48 42.54 -28.89
C GLY A 175 20.84 43.87 -29.22
N SER A 176 19.65 44.18 -28.72
CA SER A 176 18.96 45.45 -28.90
C SER A 176 19.63 46.64 -28.16
N ARG A 177 20.35 46.39 -27.07
CA ARG A 177 21.15 47.39 -26.35
C ARG A 177 22.45 47.73 -27.11
N VAL A 178 23.14 46.74 -27.66
CA VAL A 178 24.35 46.94 -28.43
C VAL A 178 24.05 47.72 -29.72
N ALA A 179 22.96 47.45 -30.41
CA ALA A 179 22.54 48.16 -31.60
C ALA A 179 22.15 49.64 -31.34
N ARG A 180 21.67 49.98 -30.14
CA ARG A 180 21.42 51.39 -29.75
C ARG A 180 22.66 52.12 -29.26
N GLY A 181 23.69 51.43 -28.80
CA GLY A 181 24.96 52.02 -28.34
C GLY A 181 25.91 52.42 -29.47
N SER A 182 25.82 51.77 -30.66
CA SER A 182 26.67 52.09 -31.82
C SER A 182 26.22 53.30 -32.64
N GLY A 183 25.08 53.92 -32.30
CA GLY A 183 24.56 55.12 -33.01
C GLY A 183 25.07 56.46 -32.53
N ILE A 184 25.99 56.57 -31.54
CA ILE A 184 26.40 57.82 -30.94
C ILE A 184 27.91 58.14 -31.16
N ALA A 185 28.61 57.45 -32.03
CA ALA A 185 30.02 57.68 -32.28
C ALA A 185 30.30 58.06 -33.74
N GLN A 186 29.70 59.19 -34.26
CA GLN A 186 30.18 59.84 -35.45
C GLN A 186 29.75 61.33 -35.44
N ARG A 187 30.49 62.18 -34.72
CA ARG A 187 30.67 63.58 -35.05
C ARG A 187 31.85 64.18 -34.26
N VAL A 188 33.04 64.09 -34.84
CA VAL A 188 34.14 64.98 -34.48
C VAL A 188 34.51 65.77 -35.73
N PRO A 189 34.37 67.08 -35.77
CA PRO A 189 34.82 67.90 -36.90
C PRO A 189 36.34 68.10 -36.83
N GLY A 190 36.91 68.18 -38.02
CA GLY A 190 38.34 68.26 -38.30
C GLY A 190 39.09 69.39 -37.57
N GLY A 191 40.31 69.13 -37.27
CA GLY A 191 41.35 70.07 -36.86
C GLY A 191 42.65 69.61 -37.49
N THR A 192 43.20 70.46 -38.35
CA THR A 192 44.35 70.29 -39.21
C THR A 192 45.67 70.08 -38.42
N PRO A 193 46.74 69.61 -39.11
CA PRO A 193 47.98 69.21 -38.48
C PRO A 193 48.94 70.40 -38.35
N SER A 194 49.70 70.46 -37.29
CA SER A 194 50.90 71.28 -37.20
C SER A 194 52.06 70.48 -36.68
N SER A 195 52.99 70.30 -37.59
CA SER A 195 54.43 70.04 -37.48
C SER A 195 55.09 70.53 -36.17
N LEU A 196 56.08 69.77 -35.70
CA LEU A 196 57.49 70.18 -35.43
C LEU A 196 58.12 69.07 -34.51
N LEU A 197 59.02 68.35 -35.05
CA LEU A 197 60.50 68.42 -34.95
C LEU A 197 61.12 68.08 -33.58
N SER A 198 61.99 67.12 -33.61
CA SER A 198 63.30 66.96 -33.00
C SER A 198 63.41 66.72 -31.47
N ARG A 199 63.89 65.65 -31.12
CA ARG A 199 65.22 65.10 -30.82
C ARG A 199 65.18 63.71 -30.30
#